data_73c7008cef2d4125bce57a0faead0eb8
#
_entry.id   73c7008cef2d4125bce57a0faead0eb8
#
_cell.length_a   1.000
_cell.length_b   1.000
_cell.length_c   1.000
_cell.angle_alpha   90.00
_cell.angle_beta   90.00
_cell.angle_gamma   90.00
#
_symmetry.space_group_name_H-M   'P 1'
#
loop_
_entity.id
_entity.type
_entity.pdbx_description
1 polymer ?
#
loop_
_entity_poly.entity_id
_entity_poly.type
_entity_poly.pdbx_seq_one_letter_code
_entity_poly.pdbx_strand_id
1 'polypeptide(L)' 'MKKIICKREYDTDASTLVKKYVEGELGDAAGFEESLYQTEKGLYFLYVNGGSESPYTKEDIKSLSKAKAEQWLENH' A
#
# COMPACT_ATOMS: atom_id res chain seq x y z
N MET A 1 -4.73 -9.19 3.06
CA MET A 1 -4.23 -8.63 4.33
C MET A 1 -5.22 -7.63 4.90
N LYS A 2 -5.30 -7.55 6.20
CA LYS A 2 -6.25 -6.70 6.90
C LYS A 2 -5.57 -6.09 8.13
N LYS A 3 -5.81 -4.81 8.37
CA LYS A 3 -5.25 -4.10 9.52
C LYS A 3 -6.25 -3.08 10.06
N ILE A 4 -6.29 -2.93 11.37
CA ILE A 4 -7.12 -1.92 12.02
C ILE A 4 -6.22 -0.76 12.47
N ILE A 5 -6.51 0.44 11.98
CA ILE A 5 -5.78 1.67 12.30
C ILE A 5 -6.80 2.72 12.74
N CYS A 6 -6.62 3.27 13.95
CA CYS A 6 -7.52 4.31 14.47
C CYS A 6 -9.00 3.89 14.42
N LYS A 7 -9.31 2.66 14.81
CA LYS A 7 -10.66 2.08 14.82
C LYS A 7 -11.27 1.89 13.43
N ARG A 8 -10.47 2.02 12.35
CA ARG A 8 -10.89 1.79 10.97
C ARG A 8 -10.24 0.53 10.45
N GLU A 9 -11.02 -0.29 9.76
CA GLU A 9 -10.55 -1.52 9.16
C GLU A 9 -10.11 -1.27 7.72
N TYR A 10 -8.90 -1.69 7.40
CA TYR A 10 -8.33 -1.62 6.06
C TYR A 10 -8.04 -3.04 5.59
N ASP A 11 -8.77 -3.49 4.58
CA ASP A 11 -8.70 -4.86 4.07
C ASP A 11 -8.49 -4.83 2.55
N THR A 12 -7.39 -5.41 2.09
CA THR A 12 -7.06 -5.46 0.66
C THR A 12 -8.08 -6.28 -0.13
N ASP A 13 -8.69 -7.29 0.50
CA ASP A 13 -9.67 -8.14 -0.18
C ASP A 13 -11.04 -7.46 -0.33
N ALA A 14 -11.37 -6.53 0.55
CA ALA A 14 -12.63 -5.79 0.53
C ALA A 14 -12.53 -4.41 -0.11
N SER A 15 -11.36 -4.05 -0.63
CA SER A 15 -11.08 -2.72 -1.18
C SER A 15 -10.76 -2.79 -2.66
N THR A 16 -10.85 -1.64 -3.34
CA THR A 16 -10.55 -1.53 -4.76
C THR A 16 -9.09 -1.11 -4.96
N LEU A 17 -8.35 -1.87 -5.76
CA LEU A 17 -6.99 -1.50 -6.15
C LEU A 17 -7.05 -0.31 -7.13
N VAL A 18 -6.43 0.80 -6.73
CA VAL A 18 -6.35 2.01 -7.58
C VAL A 18 -5.13 1.95 -8.48
N LYS A 19 -3.96 1.69 -7.90
CA LYS A 19 -2.71 1.58 -8.66
C LYS A 19 -1.69 0.75 -7.87
N LYS A 20 -0.88 -0.01 -8.61
CA LYS A 20 0.23 -0.79 -8.04
C LYS A 20 1.54 -0.29 -8.63
N TYR A 21 2.53 -0.09 -7.78
CA TYR A 21 3.90 0.26 -8.16
C TYR A 21 4.85 -0.81 -7.66
N VAL A 22 5.75 -1.27 -8.53
CA VAL A 22 6.76 -2.27 -8.19
C VAL A 22 8.14 -1.71 -8.52
N GLU A 23 9.05 -1.78 -7.56
CA GLU A 23 10.45 -1.40 -7.71
C GLU A 23 11.32 -2.65 -7.66
N GLY A 24 12.24 -2.79 -8.62
CA GLY A 24 13.11 -3.95 -8.71
C GLY A 24 12.47 -5.14 -9.41
N GLU A 25 13.20 -6.25 -9.48
CA GLU A 25 12.76 -7.48 -10.13
C GLU A 25 12.23 -8.48 -9.09
N LEU A 26 11.45 -9.45 -9.57
CA LEU A 26 10.96 -10.52 -8.72
C LEU A 26 12.13 -11.30 -8.11
N GLY A 27 12.13 -11.43 -6.79
CA GLY A 27 13.22 -12.11 -6.07
C GLY A 27 14.37 -11.20 -5.68
N ASP A 28 14.35 -9.91 -6.05
CA ASP A 28 15.34 -8.93 -5.65
C ASP A 28 15.13 -8.59 -4.15
N ALA A 29 16.17 -8.80 -3.34
CA ALA A 29 16.10 -8.52 -1.89
C ALA A 29 15.87 -7.06 -1.59
N ALA A 30 16.27 -6.13 -2.48
CA ALA A 30 16.04 -4.70 -2.34
C ALA A 30 14.74 -4.24 -3.03
N GLY A 31 14.08 -5.12 -3.77
CA GLY A 31 12.83 -4.81 -4.45
C GLY A 31 11.66 -4.71 -3.48
N PHE A 32 10.66 -3.91 -3.85
CA PHE A 32 9.45 -3.74 -3.05
C PHE A 32 8.25 -3.40 -3.93
N GLU A 33 7.07 -3.52 -3.36
CA GLU A 33 5.82 -3.12 -4.01
C GLU A 33 5.01 -2.20 -3.11
N GLU A 34 4.31 -1.27 -3.73
CA GLU A 34 3.35 -0.40 -3.08
C GLU A 34 2.05 -0.45 -3.87
N SER A 35 0.93 -0.70 -3.20
CA SER A 35 -0.38 -0.79 -3.85
C SER A 35 -1.34 0.16 -3.15
N LEU A 36 -1.87 1.11 -3.91
CA LEU A 36 -2.85 2.06 -3.39
C LEU A 36 -4.25 1.46 -3.54
N TYR A 37 -4.96 1.38 -2.43
CA TYR A 37 -6.34 0.89 -2.37
C TYR A 37 -7.29 1.97 -1.88
N GLN A 38 -8.55 1.85 -2.26
CA GLN A 38 -9.63 2.67 -1.75
C GLN A 38 -10.71 1.77 -1.15
N THR A 39 -11.12 2.05 0.08
CA THR A 39 -12.19 1.30 0.75
C THR A 39 -13.57 1.70 0.22
N GLU A 40 -14.59 0.91 0.55
CA GLU A 40 -15.98 1.22 0.20
C GLU A 40 -16.45 2.57 0.77
N LYS A 41 -15.84 3.00 1.87
CA LYS A 41 -16.14 4.28 2.51
C LYS A 41 -15.37 5.46 1.92
N GLY A 42 -14.57 5.22 0.87
CA GLY A 42 -13.77 6.25 0.23
C GLY A 42 -12.44 6.57 0.92
N LEU A 43 -12.03 5.76 1.88
CA LEU A 43 -10.74 5.93 2.56
C LEU A 43 -9.62 5.31 1.73
N TYR A 44 -8.45 5.93 1.77
CA TYR A 44 -7.27 5.42 1.07
C TYR A 44 -6.29 4.77 2.01
N PHE A 45 -5.63 3.73 1.53
CA PHE A 45 -4.51 3.13 2.25
C PHE A 45 -3.51 2.56 1.25
N LEU A 46 -2.27 2.42 1.71
CA LEU A 46 -1.18 1.87 0.92
C LEU A 46 -0.79 0.52 1.51
N TYR A 47 -0.89 -0.54 0.70
CA TYR A 47 -0.34 -1.85 1.04
C TYR A 47 1.09 -1.89 0.55
N VAL A 48 2.03 -2.27 1.42
CA VAL A 48 3.46 -2.32 1.11
C VAL A 48 4.03 -3.68 1.48
N ASN A 49 4.97 -4.14 0.66
CA ASN A 49 5.69 -5.38 0.89
C ASN A 49 7.01 -5.33 0.12
N GLY A 50 8.03 -6.04 0.60
CA GLY A 50 9.30 -6.04 -0.09
C GLY A 50 10.25 -7.11 0.43
N GLY A 51 11.47 -7.11 -0.10
CA GLY A 51 12.53 -8.00 0.30
C GLY A 51 13.22 -7.57 1.59
N SER A 52 14.16 -8.38 2.07
CA SER A 52 14.84 -8.16 3.35
C SER A 52 15.72 -6.91 3.37
N GLU A 53 16.13 -6.41 2.19
CA GLU A 53 16.96 -5.21 2.06
C GLU A 53 16.18 -4.01 1.54
N SER A 54 14.84 -4.14 1.38
CA SER A 54 13.97 -3.07 0.94
C SER A 54 13.54 -2.18 2.10
N PRO A 55 12.95 -0.99 1.83
CA PRO A 55 12.33 -0.17 2.88
C PRO A 55 11.19 -0.89 3.61
N TYR A 56 10.62 -1.93 3.00
CA TYR A 56 9.48 -2.68 3.52
C TYR A 56 9.88 -4.14 3.75
N THR A 57 10.55 -4.42 4.86
CA THR A 57 11.00 -5.78 5.19
C THR A 57 9.87 -6.73 5.56
N LYS A 58 8.68 -6.19 5.86
CA LYS A 58 7.46 -6.96 6.14
C LYS A 58 6.28 -6.29 5.45
N GLU A 59 5.28 -7.08 5.07
CA GLU A 59 4.05 -6.52 4.56
C GLU A 59 3.38 -5.65 5.64
N ASP A 60 2.79 -4.54 5.22
CA ASP A 60 2.11 -3.62 6.11
C ASP A 60 1.06 -2.82 5.35
N ILE A 61 0.16 -2.18 6.10
CA ILE A 61 -0.84 -1.27 5.57
C ILE A 61 -0.66 0.08 6.27
N LYS A 62 -0.60 1.14 5.45
CA LYS A 62 -0.48 2.51 5.93
C LYS A 62 -1.68 3.31 5.48
N SER A 63 -2.43 3.90 6.41
CA SER A 63 -3.55 4.77 6.06
C SER A 63 -3.03 6.07 5.43
N LEU A 64 -3.73 6.55 4.40
CA LEU A 64 -3.39 7.80 3.72
C LEU A 64 -4.59 8.72 3.69
N SER A 65 -4.35 10.02 3.83
CA SER A 65 -5.35 11.02 3.51
C SER A 65 -5.54 11.10 2.00
N LYS A 66 -6.64 11.67 1.55
CA LYS A 66 -6.90 11.88 0.13
C LYS A 66 -5.76 12.67 -0.54
N ALA A 67 -5.28 13.72 0.12
CA ALA A 67 -4.18 14.54 -0.39
C ALA A 67 -2.90 13.74 -0.55
N LYS A 68 -2.57 12.89 0.42
CA LYS A 68 -1.39 12.03 0.33
C LYS A 68 -1.53 10.95 -0.73
N ALA A 69 -2.73 10.40 -0.89
CA ALA A 69 -3.00 9.41 -1.94
C ALA A 69 -2.83 10.04 -3.33
N GLU A 70 -3.33 11.25 -3.54
CA GLU A 70 -3.15 11.98 -4.80
C GLU A 70 -1.69 12.29 -5.06
N GLN A 71 -0.95 12.70 -4.03
CA GLN A 71 0.49 12.95 -4.13
C GLN A 71 1.27 11.68 -4.52
N TRP A 72 0.91 10.56 -3.93
CA TRP A 72 1.52 9.28 -4.27
C TRP A 72 1.27 8.92 -5.74
N LEU A 73 0.05 9.14 -6.23
CA LEU A 73 -0.31 8.88 -7.63
C LEU A 73 0.48 9.77 -8.59
N GLU A 74 0.73 11.03 -8.22
CA GLU A 74 1.55 11.93 -9.04
C GLU A 74 3.00 11.50 -9.14
N ASN A 75 3.53 10.85 -8.09
CA ASN A 75 4.93 10.44 -8.01
C ASN A 75 5.18 9.02 -8.52
N HIS A 76 4.15 8.30 -8.82
CA HIS A 76 4.20 6.91 -9.28
C HIS A 76 3.33 6.72 -10.51
#